data_04e4ed22006bba460bc472c4874e0ae1
#
_entry.id   04e4ed22006bba460bc472c4874e0ae1
#
_cell.length_a   1.000
_cell.length_b   1.000
_cell.length_c   1.000
_cell.angle_alpha   90.00
_cell.angle_beta   90.00
_cell.angle_gamma   90.00
#
_symmetry.space_group_name_H-M   'P 1'
#
loop_
_entity.id
_entity.type
_entity.pdbx_description
1 polymer ?
#
loop_
_entity_poly.entity_id
_entity_poly.type
_entity_poly.pdbx_seq_one_letter_code
_entity_poly.pdbx_strand_id
1 'polypeptide(L)'
;MAYGEDREGRTLAHQNTRRVAGRHFLQIPGPGNVPEAVLRAMDRPVLDHRGPEFARLALHVLAAVKPVFRTEGPVVIYAASGTGAWEAALANTLSPGDTVLMCRIGMFADLWREMAEKLGLEIQLIEGDWRRGADVAAIEAALAEDRARRIKAVCVVHNETSTGCVSDVAAVRRALDAAGHPALLMADTVSSLASMDYRHDEWGVDVTVAGSQKGLMLPPGLAFNAISERALA
;
A
#
# COMPACT_ATOMS: atom_id res chain seq x y z
N MET A 1 19.96 -19.87 9.05
CA MET A 1 20.37 -18.45 8.97
C MET A 1 21.82 -18.43 8.48
N ALA A 2 22.05 -18.01 7.26
CA ALA A 2 23.39 -17.87 6.72
C ALA A 2 23.94 -16.53 7.17
N TYR A 3 25.06 -16.53 7.86
CA TYR A 3 25.83 -15.32 8.16
C TYR A 3 26.45 -14.83 6.86
N GLY A 4 26.20 -13.58 6.49
CA GLY A 4 26.81 -12.97 5.32
C GLY A 4 28.31 -12.77 5.56
N GLU A 5 29.12 -13.19 4.60
CA GLU A 5 30.53 -12.84 4.50
C GLU A 5 30.69 -11.50 3.80
N ASP A 6 31.67 -10.69 4.20
CA ASP A 6 32.02 -9.50 3.45
C ASP A 6 32.68 -9.88 2.11
N ARG A 7 32.90 -8.91 1.22
CA ARG A 7 33.52 -9.14 -0.10
C ARG A 7 34.94 -9.66 -0.05
N GLU A 8 35.54 -9.81 1.14
CA GLU A 8 36.88 -10.32 1.39
C GLU A 8 36.87 -11.65 2.16
N GLY A 9 35.71 -12.31 2.30
CA GLY A 9 35.56 -13.61 2.94
C GLY A 9 35.79 -13.63 4.46
N ARG A 10 35.67 -12.45 5.09
CA ARG A 10 35.78 -12.34 6.55
C ARG A 10 34.40 -12.51 7.19
N THR A 11 34.30 -13.45 8.12
CA THR A 11 33.12 -13.58 8.98
C THR A 11 32.91 -12.25 9.69
N LEU A 12 31.72 -11.63 9.53
CA LEU A 12 31.36 -10.43 10.29
C LEU A 12 31.36 -10.79 11.78
N ALA A 13 32.54 -10.67 12.40
CA ALA A 13 32.70 -10.81 13.83
C ALA A 13 31.71 -9.81 14.49
N HIS A 14 31.05 -10.26 15.54
CA HIS A 14 30.23 -9.40 16.38
C HIS A 14 31.03 -8.13 16.73
N GLN A 15 30.78 -7.06 15.99
CA GLN A 15 31.25 -5.76 16.42
C GLN A 15 30.58 -5.53 17.77
N ASN A 16 31.42 -5.47 18.80
CA ASN A 16 31.02 -5.14 20.15
C ASN A 16 30.36 -3.75 20.07
N THR A 17 29.02 -3.75 19.82
CA THR A 17 28.27 -2.52 19.67
C THR A 17 28.30 -1.84 21.02
N ARG A 18 29.24 -0.93 21.20
CA ARG A 18 29.29 -0.02 22.33
C ARG A 18 27.90 0.55 22.47
N ARG A 19 27.25 0.30 23.59
CA ARG A 19 25.95 0.85 23.90
C ARG A 19 26.05 2.38 23.78
N VAL A 20 25.53 2.94 22.69
CA VAL A 20 25.46 4.38 22.51
C VAL A 20 24.37 4.88 23.44
N ALA A 21 24.74 5.74 24.38
CA ALA A 21 23.77 6.35 25.27
C ALA A 21 22.84 7.28 24.48
N GLY A 22 21.54 7.20 24.72
CA GLY A 22 20.53 8.03 24.07
C GLY A 22 19.52 7.24 23.24
N ARG A 23 18.56 7.97 22.67
CA ARG A 23 17.48 7.41 21.86
C ARG A 23 17.94 7.31 20.41
N HIS A 24 17.88 6.13 19.82
CA HIS A 24 18.08 5.96 18.38
C HIS A 24 16.84 6.45 17.62
N PHE A 25 17.03 7.43 16.75
CA PHE A 25 16.01 7.87 15.80
C PHE A 25 16.30 7.30 14.43
N LEU A 26 15.32 6.60 13.87
CA LEU A 26 15.39 6.13 12.49
C LEU A 26 15.20 7.32 11.54
N GLN A 27 16.13 7.48 10.59
CA GLN A 27 16.12 8.53 9.57
C GLN A 27 16.00 7.89 8.19
N ILE A 28 14.99 7.03 8.03
CA ILE A 28 14.71 6.27 6.81
C ILE A 28 13.22 6.41 6.46
N PRO A 29 12.82 6.19 5.21
CA PRO A 29 11.41 6.28 4.78
C PRO A 29 10.46 5.28 5.45
N GLY A 30 10.96 4.43 6.30
CA GLY A 30 10.26 3.45 7.10
C GLY A 30 11.04 2.11 7.16
N PRO A 31 10.87 1.37 8.30
CA PRO A 31 9.94 1.65 9.40
C PRO A 31 10.27 2.94 10.14
N GLY A 32 9.22 3.64 10.63
CA GLY A 32 9.37 4.82 11.49
C GLY A 32 9.66 4.46 12.95
N ASN A 33 9.98 5.49 13.77
CA ASN A 33 10.06 5.30 15.21
C ASN A 33 8.67 5.05 15.79
N VAL A 34 8.52 3.99 16.56
CA VAL A 34 7.25 3.66 17.21
C VAL A 34 7.10 4.53 18.46
N PRO A 35 6.00 5.29 18.61
CA PRO A 35 5.74 6.08 19.80
C PRO A 35 5.62 5.20 21.04
N GLU A 36 6.06 5.74 22.21
CA GLU A 36 6.02 4.99 23.47
C GLU A 36 4.59 4.59 23.87
N ALA A 37 3.60 5.43 23.57
CA ALA A 37 2.19 5.10 23.82
C ALA A 37 1.72 3.87 23.03
N VAL A 38 2.21 3.71 21.80
CA VAL A 38 1.92 2.54 20.97
C VAL A 38 2.61 1.30 21.52
N LEU A 39 3.90 1.41 21.91
CA LEU A 39 4.63 0.31 22.54
C LEU A 39 3.94 -0.18 23.81
N ARG A 40 3.50 0.75 24.69
CA ARG A 40 2.74 0.41 25.89
C ARG A 40 1.40 -0.26 25.60
N ALA A 41 0.71 0.16 24.54
CA ALA A 41 -0.55 -0.47 24.14
C ALA A 41 -0.35 -1.91 23.64
N MET A 42 0.83 -2.23 23.13
CA MET A 42 1.20 -3.58 22.68
C MET A 42 1.72 -4.48 23.81
N ASP A 43 2.21 -3.90 24.92
CA ASP A 43 2.70 -4.63 26.09
C ASP A 43 1.53 -5.20 26.89
N ARG A 44 0.93 -6.26 26.37
CA ARG A 44 -0.25 -6.93 26.93
C ARG A 44 -0.10 -8.45 26.80
N PRO A 45 -0.68 -9.21 27.73
CA PRO A 45 -0.78 -10.65 27.57
C PRO A 45 -1.48 -11.05 26.26
N VAL A 46 -1.05 -12.16 25.69
CA VAL A 46 -1.69 -12.72 24.49
C VAL A 46 -3.12 -13.15 24.85
N LEU A 47 -4.07 -12.76 24.00
CA LEU A 47 -5.48 -13.15 24.12
C LEU A 47 -5.77 -14.43 23.33
N ASP A 48 -6.69 -15.22 23.81
CA ASP A 48 -7.27 -16.30 23.03
C ASP A 48 -8.06 -15.69 21.85
N HIS A 49 -7.56 -15.94 20.61
CA HIS A 49 -8.16 -15.41 19.40
C HIS A 49 -9.58 -15.91 19.11
N ARG A 50 -10.03 -16.97 19.79
CA ARG A 50 -11.41 -17.49 19.75
C ARG A 50 -12.26 -17.00 20.91
N GLY A 51 -11.64 -16.31 21.87
CA GLY A 51 -12.30 -15.81 23.06
C GLY A 51 -13.08 -14.51 22.82
N PRO A 52 -14.05 -14.21 23.70
CA PRO A 52 -14.88 -13.00 23.54
C PRO A 52 -14.11 -11.70 23.73
N GLU A 53 -12.98 -11.73 24.42
CA GLU A 53 -12.12 -10.54 24.60
C GLU A 53 -11.44 -10.15 23.30
N PHE A 54 -10.94 -11.14 22.55
CA PHE A 54 -10.37 -10.88 21.23
C PHE A 54 -11.45 -10.40 20.25
N ALA A 55 -12.64 -10.98 20.26
CA ALA A 55 -13.73 -10.52 19.41
C ALA A 55 -14.07 -9.04 19.66
N ARG A 56 -14.16 -8.61 20.92
CA ARG A 56 -14.37 -7.18 21.26
C ARG A 56 -13.26 -6.30 20.76
N LEU A 57 -12.00 -6.70 20.96
CA LEU A 57 -10.83 -5.96 20.49
C LEU A 57 -10.84 -5.85 18.95
N ALA A 58 -11.06 -6.95 18.25
CA ALA A 58 -11.06 -6.98 16.79
C ALA A 58 -12.16 -6.09 16.21
N LEU A 59 -13.39 -6.18 16.71
CA LEU A 59 -14.50 -5.33 16.27
C LEU A 59 -14.22 -3.84 16.52
N HIS A 60 -13.64 -3.52 17.68
CA HIS A 60 -13.24 -2.14 17.99
C HIS A 60 -12.17 -1.64 17.00
N VAL A 61 -11.12 -2.42 16.74
CA VAL A 61 -10.04 -2.06 15.82
C VAL A 61 -10.55 -1.88 14.40
N LEU A 62 -11.40 -2.81 13.92
CA LEU A 62 -11.99 -2.73 12.57
C LEU A 62 -12.88 -1.49 12.39
N ALA A 63 -13.54 -1.04 13.44
CA ALA A 63 -14.29 0.21 13.41
C ALA A 63 -13.36 1.43 13.50
N ALA A 64 -12.36 1.40 14.39
CA ALA A 64 -11.48 2.53 14.67
C ALA A 64 -10.49 2.83 13.54
N VAL A 65 -10.18 1.86 12.67
CA VAL A 65 -9.27 2.07 11.53
C VAL A 65 -9.93 2.81 10.36
N LYS A 66 -11.26 2.70 10.19
CA LYS A 66 -11.99 3.31 9.08
C LYS A 66 -11.78 4.83 8.92
N PRO A 67 -11.85 5.65 9.98
CA PRO A 67 -11.59 7.09 9.88
C PRO A 67 -10.20 7.44 9.37
N VAL A 68 -9.19 6.57 9.57
CA VAL A 68 -7.83 6.79 9.06
C VAL A 68 -7.81 6.75 7.54
N PHE A 69 -8.62 5.89 6.93
CA PHE A 69 -8.79 5.78 5.49
C PHE A 69 -9.85 6.76 4.95
N ARG A 70 -10.60 7.41 5.84
CA ARG A 70 -11.81 8.19 5.48
C ARG A 70 -12.78 7.35 4.66
N THR A 71 -13.19 6.21 5.22
CA THR A 71 -14.13 5.28 4.60
C THR A 71 -15.18 4.78 5.59
N GLU A 72 -16.38 4.54 5.09
CA GLU A 72 -17.43 3.79 5.77
C GLU A 72 -17.39 2.30 5.38
N GLY A 73 -16.66 1.97 4.31
CA GLY A 73 -16.47 0.61 3.82
C GLY A 73 -15.63 -0.27 4.75
N PRO A 74 -15.47 -1.54 4.42
CA PRO A 74 -14.63 -2.45 5.19
C PRO A 74 -13.13 -2.13 5.00
N VAL A 75 -12.38 -2.31 6.11
CA VAL A 75 -10.92 -2.32 6.08
C VAL A 75 -10.45 -3.69 6.54
N VAL A 76 -9.82 -4.43 5.65
CA VAL A 76 -9.27 -5.76 5.94
C VAL A 76 -7.85 -5.60 6.45
N ILE A 77 -7.48 -6.36 7.48
CA ILE A 77 -6.17 -6.34 8.13
C ILE A 77 -5.51 -7.70 7.93
N TYR A 78 -4.27 -7.69 7.44
CA TYR A 78 -3.48 -8.89 7.18
C TYR A 78 -2.23 -8.93 8.05
N ALA A 79 -1.78 -10.12 8.43
CA ALA A 79 -0.44 -10.35 8.98
C ALA A 79 0.59 -10.32 7.83
N ALA A 80 0.96 -9.11 7.38
CA ALA A 80 1.81 -8.88 6.21
C ALA A 80 2.49 -7.51 6.26
N SER A 81 2.95 -7.03 5.12
CA SER A 81 3.41 -5.66 4.87
C SER A 81 2.65 -5.05 3.68
N GLY A 82 2.98 -3.83 3.28
CA GLY A 82 2.40 -3.21 2.07
C GLY A 82 2.46 -4.11 0.83
N THR A 83 3.53 -4.90 0.69
CA THR A 83 3.68 -5.88 -0.41
C THR A 83 2.58 -6.94 -0.36
N GLY A 84 2.26 -7.48 0.82
CA GLY A 84 1.15 -8.43 0.94
C GLY A 84 -0.23 -7.79 0.70
N ALA A 85 -0.38 -6.49 0.99
CA ALA A 85 -1.61 -5.78 0.64
C ALA A 85 -1.74 -5.50 -0.87
N TRP A 86 -0.63 -5.31 -1.60
CA TRP A 86 -0.63 -5.28 -3.07
C TRP A 86 -1.12 -6.61 -3.65
N GLU A 87 -0.54 -7.72 -3.17
CA GLU A 87 -0.94 -9.06 -3.59
C GLU A 87 -2.41 -9.32 -3.31
N ALA A 88 -2.87 -9.01 -2.08
CA ALA A 88 -4.26 -9.19 -1.70
C ALA A 88 -5.21 -8.34 -2.56
N ALA A 89 -4.85 -7.09 -2.86
CA ALA A 89 -5.65 -6.22 -3.73
C ALA A 89 -5.82 -6.84 -5.13
N LEU A 90 -4.72 -7.26 -5.75
CA LEU A 90 -4.74 -7.82 -7.12
C LEU A 90 -5.41 -9.20 -7.16
N ALA A 91 -5.02 -10.12 -6.26
CA ALA A 91 -5.47 -11.50 -6.32
C ALA A 91 -6.95 -11.71 -5.93
N ASN A 92 -7.54 -10.77 -5.19
CA ASN A 92 -8.95 -10.88 -4.78
C ASN A 92 -9.92 -10.12 -5.70
N THR A 93 -9.41 -9.27 -6.60
CA THR A 93 -10.27 -8.44 -7.47
C THR A 93 -10.06 -8.72 -8.96
N LEU A 94 -8.98 -9.43 -9.31
CA LEU A 94 -8.57 -9.69 -10.69
C LEU A 94 -8.26 -11.16 -10.90
N SER A 95 -8.31 -11.58 -12.16
CA SER A 95 -7.97 -12.93 -12.60
C SER A 95 -6.77 -12.92 -13.55
N PRO A 96 -5.96 -13.99 -13.61
CA PRO A 96 -4.91 -14.11 -14.63
C PRO A 96 -5.43 -13.82 -16.03
N GLY A 97 -4.70 -13.00 -16.79
CA GLY A 97 -5.10 -12.51 -18.11
C GLY A 97 -5.87 -11.18 -18.09
N ASP A 98 -6.31 -10.69 -16.94
CA ASP A 98 -6.90 -9.34 -16.83
C ASP A 98 -5.84 -8.27 -17.11
N THR A 99 -6.23 -7.22 -17.84
CA THR A 99 -5.34 -6.08 -18.13
C THR A 99 -5.41 -5.03 -17.03
N VAL A 100 -4.25 -4.59 -16.56
CA VAL A 100 -4.09 -3.53 -15.55
C VAL A 100 -3.31 -2.36 -16.14
N LEU A 101 -3.83 -1.14 -15.99
CA LEU A 101 -3.13 0.09 -16.35
C LEU A 101 -2.29 0.56 -15.16
N MET A 102 -0.98 0.70 -15.35
CA MET A 102 -0.04 1.10 -14.31
C MET A 102 0.87 2.23 -14.77
N CYS A 103 1.25 3.12 -13.84
CA CYS A 103 2.19 4.21 -14.11
C CYS A 103 3.52 3.93 -13.42
N ARG A 104 4.63 3.82 -14.17
CA ARG A 104 5.96 3.61 -13.63
C ARG A 104 6.62 4.94 -13.27
N ILE A 105 6.37 5.41 -12.06
CA ILE A 105 6.87 6.70 -11.55
C ILE A 105 8.00 6.56 -10.52
N GLY A 106 8.43 5.34 -10.24
CA GLY A 106 9.52 5.02 -9.33
C GLY A 106 9.63 3.53 -9.02
N MET A 107 10.45 3.20 -8.03
CA MET A 107 10.79 1.82 -7.66
C MET A 107 9.57 1.04 -7.16
N PHE A 108 8.72 1.63 -6.30
CA PHE A 108 7.59 0.91 -5.71
C PHE A 108 6.48 0.68 -6.73
N ALA A 109 6.26 1.62 -7.64
CA ALA A 109 5.36 1.44 -8.77
C ALA A 109 5.84 0.29 -9.67
N ASP A 110 7.15 0.18 -9.91
CA ASP A 110 7.75 -0.89 -10.71
C ASP A 110 7.68 -2.25 -10.00
N LEU A 111 7.94 -2.32 -8.69
CA LEU A 111 7.78 -3.53 -7.90
C LEU A 111 6.34 -4.05 -7.87
N TRP A 112 5.35 -3.14 -7.81
CA TRP A 112 3.94 -3.53 -7.87
C TRP A 112 3.57 -4.08 -9.24
N ARG A 113 4.09 -3.47 -10.32
CA ARG A 113 3.98 -3.98 -11.69
C ARG A 113 4.56 -5.39 -11.81
N GLU A 114 5.79 -5.62 -11.32
CA GLU A 114 6.40 -6.95 -11.35
C GLU A 114 5.57 -8.00 -10.59
N MET A 115 4.94 -7.62 -9.49
CA MET A 115 4.03 -8.50 -8.77
C MET A 115 2.80 -8.84 -9.61
N ALA A 116 2.20 -7.85 -10.24
CA ALA A 116 1.04 -8.05 -11.11
C ALA A 116 1.37 -9.01 -12.27
N GLU A 117 2.53 -8.86 -12.90
CA GLU A 117 3.02 -9.79 -13.92
C GLU A 117 3.18 -11.23 -13.38
N LYS A 118 3.74 -11.39 -12.17
CA LYS A 118 3.90 -12.71 -11.52
C LYS A 118 2.56 -13.37 -11.18
N LEU A 119 1.52 -12.58 -10.97
CA LEU A 119 0.14 -13.06 -10.80
C LEU A 119 -0.56 -13.38 -12.13
N GLY A 120 0.13 -13.20 -13.25
CA GLY A 120 -0.39 -13.51 -14.58
C GLY A 120 -1.27 -12.42 -15.17
N LEU A 121 -1.20 -11.19 -14.67
CA LEU A 121 -1.92 -10.04 -15.20
C LEU A 121 -1.18 -9.45 -16.42
N GLU A 122 -1.95 -8.92 -17.38
CA GLU A 122 -1.42 -8.17 -18.50
C GLU A 122 -1.23 -6.70 -18.14
N ILE A 123 -0.02 -6.16 -18.35
CA ILE A 123 0.28 -4.79 -17.96
C ILE A 123 0.25 -3.86 -19.16
N GLN A 124 -0.64 -2.88 -19.11
CA GLN A 124 -0.54 -1.68 -19.93
C GLN A 124 0.22 -0.61 -19.13
N LEU A 125 1.44 -0.29 -19.57
CA LEU A 125 2.35 0.56 -18.80
C LEU A 125 2.40 1.97 -19.37
N ILE A 126 2.23 2.96 -18.49
CA ILE A 126 2.54 4.37 -18.77
C ILE A 126 3.90 4.66 -18.14
N GLU A 127 4.88 4.99 -18.99
CA GLU A 127 6.23 5.37 -18.55
C GLU A 127 6.25 6.77 -17.98
N GLY A 128 6.83 6.94 -16.80
CA GLY A 128 7.07 8.23 -16.15
C GLY A 128 8.55 8.61 -16.15
N ASP A 129 8.83 9.88 -15.94
CA ASP A 129 10.19 10.42 -15.85
C ASP A 129 10.78 10.36 -14.42
N TRP A 130 10.08 9.77 -13.48
CA TRP A 130 10.40 9.65 -12.05
C TRP A 130 10.58 11.01 -11.33
N ARG A 131 10.05 12.08 -11.90
CA ARG A 131 10.09 13.44 -11.33
C ARG A 131 8.71 14.00 -11.03
N ARG A 132 7.68 13.30 -11.49
CA ARG A 132 6.27 13.68 -11.34
C ARG A 132 5.45 12.46 -10.92
N GLY A 133 4.27 12.71 -10.35
CA GLY A 133 3.27 11.67 -10.12
C GLY A 133 2.70 11.11 -11.43
N ALA A 134 1.73 10.23 -11.31
CA ALA A 134 1.07 9.61 -12.45
C ALA A 134 0.54 10.65 -13.45
N ASP A 135 0.79 10.42 -14.73
CA ASP A 135 0.31 11.29 -15.81
C ASP A 135 -1.19 11.02 -16.07
N VAL A 136 -2.02 11.89 -15.49
CA VAL A 136 -3.48 11.79 -15.59
C VAL A 136 -3.95 11.89 -17.03
N ALA A 137 -3.32 12.72 -17.87
CA ALA A 137 -3.70 12.87 -19.27
C ALA A 137 -3.40 11.59 -20.08
N ALA A 138 -2.27 10.95 -19.80
CA ALA A 138 -1.94 9.66 -20.42
C ALA A 138 -2.88 8.54 -19.94
N ILE A 139 -3.29 8.54 -18.66
CA ILE A 139 -4.31 7.62 -18.14
C ILE A 139 -5.64 7.84 -18.86
N GLU A 140 -6.11 9.08 -18.97
CA GLU A 140 -7.36 9.42 -19.65
C GLU A 140 -7.34 8.98 -21.12
N ALA A 141 -6.25 9.21 -21.83
CA ALA A 141 -6.08 8.78 -23.21
C ALA A 141 -6.15 7.25 -23.34
N ALA A 142 -5.42 6.51 -22.48
CA ALA A 142 -5.42 5.06 -22.47
C ALA A 142 -6.83 4.48 -22.20
N LEU A 143 -7.58 5.08 -21.28
CA LEU A 143 -8.95 4.67 -20.97
C LEU A 143 -9.93 4.98 -22.11
N ALA A 144 -9.75 6.11 -22.79
CA ALA A 144 -10.57 6.49 -23.95
C ALA A 144 -10.32 5.58 -25.16
N GLU A 145 -9.08 5.09 -25.34
CA GLU A 145 -8.70 4.16 -26.39
C GLU A 145 -9.19 2.74 -26.12
N ASP A 146 -9.36 2.34 -24.86
CA ASP A 146 -9.85 1.00 -24.47
C ASP A 146 -11.37 0.85 -24.68
N ARG A 147 -11.79 0.90 -25.94
CA ARG A 147 -13.21 0.73 -26.30
C ARG A 147 -13.77 -0.65 -25.94
N ALA A 148 -12.91 -1.64 -25.87
CA ALA A 148 -13.27 -3.03 -25.52
C ALA A 148 -13.40 -3.23 -23.99
N ARG A 149 -13.07 -2.24 -23.18
CA ARG A 149 -13.12 -2.28 -21.70
C ARG A 149 -12.29 -3.46 -21.13
N ARG A 150 -11.10 -3.67 -21.68
CA ARG A 150 -10.19 -4.74 -21.24
C ARG A 150 -9.46 -4.38 -19.97
N ILE A 151 -9.18 -3.10 -19.75
CA ILE A 151 -8.56 -2.62 -18.52
C ILE A 151 -9.53 -2.86 -17.36
N LYS A 152 -9.13 -3.68 -16.39
CA LYS A 152 -9.93 -4.04 -15.23
C LYS A 152 -9.61 -3.18 -14.01
N ALA A 153 -8.36 -2.72 -13.92
CA ALA A 153 -7.94 -1.81 -12.84
C ALA A 153 -6.93 -0.78 -13.34
N VAL A 154 -6.95 0.39 -12.70
CA VAL A 154 -5.92 1.42 -12.78
C VAL A 154 -5.21 1.46 -11.44
N CYS A 155 -3.92 1.14 -11.41
CA CYS A 155 -3.11 1.10 -10.19
C CYS A 155 -2.17 2.30 -10.16
N VAL A 156 -2.27 3.12 -9.11
CA VAL A 156 -1.44 4.30 -8.92
C VAL A 156 -0.80 4.33 -7.53
N VAL A 157 0.47 4.73 -7.46
CA VAL A 157 1.14 5.00 -6.18
C VAL A 157 0.87 6.46 -5.81
N HIS A 158 0.22 6.69 -4.66
CA HIS A 158 -0.12 8.04 -4.19
C HIS A 158 1.15 8.83 -3.84
N ASN A 159 2.04 8.28 -3.02
CA ASN A 159 3.36 8.83 -2.75
C ASN A 159 4.44 7.79 -3.07
N GLU A 160 5.20 8.03 -4.11
CA GLU A 160 6.32 7.16 -4.50
C GLU A 160 7.53 7.43 -3.60
N THR A 161 7.80 6.53 -2.69
CA THR A 161 8.84 6.70 -1.66
C THR A 161 10.24 6.88 -2.24
N SER A 162 10.54 6.24 -3.37
CA SER A 162 11.89 6.28 -3.98
C SER A 162 12.21 7.62 -4.63
N THR A 163 11.19 8.40 -5.01
CA THR A 163 11.34 9.66 -5.74
C THR A 163 10.77 10.86 -4.99
N GLY A 164 9.83 10.64 -4.06
CA GLY A 164 9.05 11.69 -3.41
C GLY A 164 7.93 12.28 -4.29
N CYS A 165 7.67 11.68 -5.46
CA CYS A 165 6.60 12.11 -6.34
C CYS A 165 5.23 11.78 -5.77
N VAL A 166 4.29 12.70 -5.91
CA VAL A 166 2.90 12.53 -5.45
C VAL A 166 1.97 12.53 -6.64
N SER A 167 1.07 11.54 -6.70
CA SER A 167 0.04 11.43 -7.73
C SER A 167 -1.28 12.03 -7.24
N ASP A 168 -1.98 12.76 -8.11
CA ASP A 168 -3.35 13.24 -7.84
C ASP A 168 -4.35 12.10 -8.08
N VAL A 169 -4.59 11.30 -7.04
CA VAL A 169 -5.50 10.14 -7.09
C VAL A 169 -6.93 10.58 -7.42
N ALA A 170 -7.36 11.73 -6.91
CA ALA A 170 -8.69 12.27 -7.22
C ALA A 170 -8.82 12.65 -8.71
N ALA A 171 -7.75 13.18 -9.32
CA ALA A 171 -7.73 13.44 -10.76
C ALA A 171 -7.79 12.15 -11.59
N VAL A 172 -7.13 11.10 -11.16
CA VAL A 172 -7.22 9.77 -11.82
C VAL A 172 -8.67 9.24 -11.76
N ARG A 173 -9.37 9.41 -10.61
CA ARG A 173 -10.80 9.06 -10.54
C ARG A 173 -11.62 9.86 -11.54
N ARG A 174 -11.41 11.18 -11.60
CA ARG A 174 -12.11 12.03 -12.59
C ARG A 174 -11.87 11.59 -14.04
N ALA A 175 -10.66 11.15 -14.37
CA ALA A 175 -10.34 10.62 -15.69
C ALA A 175 -11.12 9.33 -16.01
N LEU A 176 -11.21 8.40 -15.03
CA LEU A 176 -12.04 7.19 -15.15
C LEU A 176 -13.52 7.54 -15.36
N ASP A 177 -14.04 8.51 -14.61
CA ASP A 177 -15.44 8.94 -14.70
C ASP A 177 -15.73 9.64 -16.04
N ALA A 178 -14.83 10.52 -16.50
CA ALA A 178 -14.94 11.21 -17.79
C ALA A 178 -14.92 10.22 -18.97
N ALA A 179 -14.11 9.17 -18.88
CA ALA A 179 -14.09 8.08 -19.88
C ALA A 179 -15.30 7.13 -19.74
N GLY A 180 -16.14 7.27 -18.70
CA GLY A 180 -17.18 6.31 -18.35
C GLY A 180 -16.62 4.90 -18.22
N HIS A 181 -15.39 4.74 -17.69
CA HIS A 181 -14.68 3.48 -17.70
C HIS A 181 -14.95 2.65 -16.43
N PRO A 182 -15.29 1.33 -16.55
CA PRO A 182 -15.68 0.51 -15.41
C PRO A 182 -14.49 0.02 -14.55
N ALA A 183 -13.25 0.26 -14.94
CA ALA A 183 -12.07 -0.20 -14.22
C ALA A 183 -12.08 0.25 -12.74
N LEU A 184 -11.57 -0.61 -11.87
CA LEU A 184 -11.34 -0.29 -10.48
C LEU A 184 -10.17 0.69 -10.35
N LEU A 185 -10.24 1.62 -9.40
CA LEU A 185 -9.12 2.47 -9.01
C LEU A 185 -8.44 1.89 -7.77
N MET A 186 -7.20 1.48 -7.89
CA MET A 186 -6.38 0.99 -6.78
C MET A 186 -5.28 1.98 -6.45
N ALA A 187 -5.18 2.38 -5.18
CA ALA A 187 -4.19 3.34 -4.72
C ALA A 187 -3.24 2.72 -3.70
N ASP A 188 -1.95 2.74 -4.00
CA ASP A 188 -0.92 2.47 -3.00
C ASP A 188 -0.69 3.71 -2.14
N THR A 189 -1.01 3.61 -0.88
CA THR A 189 -0.82 4.63 0.14
C THR A 189 0.15 4.20 1.23
N VAL A 190 0.96 3.18 0.99
CA VAL A 190 1.86 2.60 2.01
C VAL A 190 2.67 3.67 2.72
N SER A 191 3.23 4.65 2.00
CA SER A 191 4.02 5.72 2.61
C SER A 191 3.23 7.00 2.89
N SER A 192 2.03 7.15 2.35
CA SER A 192 1.24 8.40 2.45
C SER A 192 0.10 8.35 3.45
N LEU A 193 -0.50 7.17 3.68
CA LEU A 193 -1.62 7.06 4.64
C LEU A 193 -1.21 7.55 6.02
N ALA A 194 -2.03 8.38 6.62
CA ALA A 194 -1.79 9.06 7.90
C ALA A 194 -0.56 10.01 7.93
N SER A 195 0.15 10.16 6.80
CA SER A 195 1.26 11.12 6.65
C SER A 195 0.88 12.30 5.75
N MET A 196 -0.10 12.09 4.86
CA MET A 196 -0.62 13.09 3.93
C MET A 196 -2.15 13.02 3.92
N ASP A 197 -2.81 14.04 3.36
CA ASP A 197 -4.26 13.99 3.13
C ASP A 197 -4.58 12.87 2.14
N TYR A 198 -5.47 11.99 2.53
CA TYR A 198 -5.97 10.88 1.74
C TYR A 198 -7.42 10.59 2.09
N ARG A 199 -8.25 10.34 1.07
CA ARG A 199 -9.71 10.26 1.23
C ARG A 199 -10.28 9.15 0.35
N HIS A 200 -10.36 7.94 0.89
CA HIS A 200 -10.78 6.75 0.14
C HIS A 200 -12.14 6.94 -0.54
N ASP A 201 -13.18 7.22 0.24
CA ASP A 201 -14.55 7.32 -0.29
C ASP A 201 -14.74 8.57 -1.15
N GLU A 202 -14.26 9.73 -0.67
CA GLU A 202 -14.45 11.01 -1.37
C GLU A 202 -13.72 11.03 -2.72
N TRP A 203 -12.57 10.38 -2.82
CA TRP A 203 -11.83 10.27 -4.08
C TRP A 203 -12.26 9.08 -4.93
N GLY A 204 -13.26 8.30 -4.49
CA GLY A 204 -13.82 7.18 -5.22
C GLY A 204 -12.80 6.07 -5.51
N VAL A 205 -11.90 5.82 -4.56
CA VAL A 205 -10.92 4.73 -4.67
C VAL A 205 -11.62 3.41 -4.37
N ASP A 206 -11.33 2.38 -5.15
CA ASP A 206 -11.95 1.07 -4.98
C ASP A 206 -11.15 0.17 -4.03
N VAL A 207 -9.81 0.21 -4.13
CA VAL A 207 -8.95 -0.51 -3.19
C VAL A 207 -7.78 0.39 -2.77
N THR A 208 -7.66 0.61 -1.47
CA THR A 208 -6.49 1.28 -0.88
C THR A 208 -5.55 0.27 -0.28
N VAL A 209 -4.26 0.40 -0.56
CA VAL A 209 -3.19 -0.42 -0.01
C VAL A 209 -2.40 0.38 1.02
N ALA A 210 -2.18 -0.19 2.22
CA ALA A 210 -1.38 0.45 3.27
C ALA A 210 -0.59 -0.56 4.12
N GLY A 211 0.39 -0.06 4.87
CA GLY A 211 1.21 -0.84 5.78
C GLY A 211 1.37 -0.17 7.15
N SER A 212 1.58 -0.96 8.19
CA SER A 212 1.59 -0.50 9.58
C SER A 212 2.79 0.39 9.95
N GLN A 213 3.96 0.14 9.35
CA GLN A 213 5.26 0.70 9.78
C GLN A 213 5.60 2.07 9.18
N LYS A 214 4.65 2.74 8.57
CA LYS A 214 4.80 4.06 7.94
C LYS A 214 4.05 5.12 8.76
N GLY A 215 3.14 5.86 8.17
CA GLY A 215 2.40 6.91 8.83
C GLY A 215 1.53 6.46 10.00
N LEU A 216 1.14 5.19 10.06
CA LEU A 216 0.44 4.62 11.21
C LEU A 216 1.34 4.45 12.45
N MET A 217 2.67 4.60 12.31
CA MET A 217 3.65 4.56 13.40
C MET A 217 3.61 3.27 14.25
N LEU A 218 3.19 2.17 13.66
CA LEU A 218 3.23 0.84 14.27
C LEU A 218 4.51 0.10 13.89
N PRO A 219 4.88 -0.97 14.57
CA PRO A 219 5.88 -1.91 14.06
C PRO A 219 5.46 -2.49 12.71
N PRO A 220 6.42 -2.95 11.86
CA PRO A 220 6.08 -3.75 10.69
C PRO A 220 5.40 -5.05 11.10
N GLY A 221 4.49 -5.55 10.26
CA GLY A 221 3.81 -6.83 10.48
C GLY A 221 2.32 -6.83 10.15
N LEU A 222 1.71 -5.66 9.94
CA LEU A 222 0.33 -5.55 9.50
C LEU A 222 0.24 -4.79 8.17
N ALA A 223 -0.69 -5.24 7.34
CA ALA A 223 -1.06 -4.61 6.08
C ALA A 223 -2.58 -4.41 6.04
N PHE A 224 -3.04 -3.46 5.23
CA PHE A 224 -4.44 -3.06 5.21
C PHE A 224 -4.91 -2.87 3.78
N ASN A 225 -6.16 -3.30 3.50
CA ASN A 225 -6.92 -2.86 2.34
C ASN A 225 -8.24 -2.25 2.79
N ALA A 226 -8.48 -0.97 2.45
CA ALA A 226 -9.82 -0.41 2.46
C ALA A 226 -10.47 -0.71 1.10
N ILE A 227 -11.73 -1.12 1.10
CA ILE A 227 -12.37 -1.73 -0.07
C ILE A 227 -13.75 -1.09 -0.29
N SER A 228 -14.01 -0.64 -1.53
CA SER A 228 -15.31 -0.11 -1.94
C SER A 228 -16.33 -1.25 -2.18
N GLU A 229 -17.62 -0.90 -2.20
CA GLU A 229 -18.67 -1.85 -2.58
C GLU A 229 -18.48 -2.40 -4.01
N ARG A 230 -17.95 -1.58 -4.92
CA ARG A 230 -17.64 -2.00 -6.30
C ARG A 230 -16.57 -3.08 -6.36
N ALA A 231 -15.56 -3.00 -5.50
CA ALA A 231 -14.48 -3.97 -5.45
C ALA A 231 -14.87 -5.26 -4.69
N LEU A 232 -15.98 -5.24 -3.94
CA LEU A 232 -16.55 -6.41 -3.25
C LEU A 232 -17.49 -7.22 -4.14
N ALA A 233 -18.03 -6.63 -5.22
CA ALA A 233 -18.99 -7.25 -6.14
C ALA A 233 -18.32 -8.15 -7.17
#